data_a4c4e3bef4b0e93ca8bb692cb6033b6d
#
_entry.id   a4c4e3bef4b0e93ca8bb692cb6033b6d
#
_cell.length_a   1.000
_cell.length_b   1.000
_cell.length_c   1.000
_cell.angle_alpha   90.00
_cell.angle_beta   90.00
_cell.angle_gamma   90.00
#
_symmetry.space_group_name_H-M   'P 1'
#
loop_
_entity.id
_entity.type
_entity.pdbx_description
1 polymer ?
#
loop_
_entity_poly.entity_id
_entity_poly.type
_entity_poly.pdbx_seq_one_letter_code
_entity_poly.pdbx_strand_id
1 'polypeptide(L)'
;MSMRSIVRACVVLAFAFAAIPAIAADPIKVGFSMALTGAVAPNGKQLLLALEIWRDDVNAKGGLLGRPVELVYYDDQSNPSNVPGIYTKLLTVDKVDLVLGPYATNMIAAAMPVVMQANKTTIGMLGVNINRQFNYPRYFSMISGGDEGTLAFSKGWFELAAAQAPKPKTVAIVAADAEFGRTTCDGTRENAKTGGFDIVYDKSYPPSTTEYASILRAIQATNPDLIYVCAYPPDTVGFVRAANEIDLKAKMFGGAMVGLFATPIKMQLGPLMNGLVFMESFVPSPKLLGLPGLKELLAKYQAKAPELKIDPLGYGYIPFGYGAGQVLAQAVEGTKSLDHDKLADYIHANAFQTVAGDIRFGKDGEWAKSRQFFSQFQNITGNDLNQFRDTSHQVILWPADYKTGEMIYPYDKAKKGM
;
A
#
# COMPACT_ATOMS: atom_id res chain seq x y z
N MET A 1 6.28 89.96 34.16
CA MET A 1 5.10 89.21 33.70
C MET A 1 5.53 87.77 33.43
N SER A 2 5.01 86.79 34.23
CA SER A 2 5.36 85.40 34.25
C SER A 2 4.78 84.63 33.10
N MET A 3 5.49 83.71 32.59
CA MET A 3 4.88 82.60 31.87
C MET A 3 5.51 81.25 32.30
N ARG A 4 4.73 80.47 32.98
CA ARG A 4 5.07 79.14 33.51
C ARG A 4 5.09 78.13 32.35
N SER A 5 6.23 77.48 32.13
CA SER A 5 6.35 76.36 31.24
C SER A 5 6.13 75.06 32.02
N ILE A 6 5.08 74.36 31.71
CA ILE A 6 4.75 73.03 32.24
C ILE A 6 5.48 71.98 31.39
N VAL A 7 6.48 71.31 31.99
CA VAL A 7 7.13 70.14 31.38
C VAL A 7 6.27 68.90 31.70
N ARG A 8 5.65 68.34 30.68
CA ARG A 8 4.99 67.01 30.79
C ARG A 8 6.04 65.92 30.53
N ALA A 9 6.41 65.22 31.58
CA ALA A 9 7.20 64.02 31.47
C ALA A 9 6.30 62.88 30.98
N CYS A 10 6.47 62.39 29.76
CA CYS A 10 5.91 61.15 29.27
C CYS A 10 6.76 59.99 29.77
N VAL A 11 6.24 59.24 30.73
CA VAL A 11 6.80 57.94 31.16
C VAL A 11 6.39 56.91 30.10
N VAL A 12 7.31 56.52 29.24
CA VAL A 12 7.13 55.39 28.31
C VAL A 12 7.44 54.09 29.09
N LEU A 13 6.42 53.40 29.52
CA LEU A 13 6.57 52.05 30.09
C LEU A 13 6.87 51.09 28.93
N ALA A 14 8.15 50.76 28.69
CA ALA A 14 8.56 49.69 27.81
C ALA A 14 8.27 48.33 28.51
N PHE A 15 7.18 47.69 28.12
CA PHE A 15 6.97 46.26 28.45
C PHE A 15 8.01 45.45 27.67
N ALA A 16 9.12 45.10 28.28
CA ALA A 16 10.02 44.08 27.81
C ALA A 16 9.26 42.74 27.92
N PHE A 17 8.68 42.27 26.82
CA PHE A 17 8.28 40.87 26.69
C PHE A 17 9.57 40.04 26.74
N ALA A 18 9.91 39.56 27.93
CA ALA A 18 10.89 38.52 28.08
C ALA A 18 10.35 37.32 27.29
N ALA A 19 10.93 37.04 26.11
CA ALA A 19 10.72 35.82 25.39
C ALA A 19 11.22 34.69 26.29
N ILE A 20 10.30 34.07 27.02
CA ILE A 20 10.56 32.80 27.71
C ILE A 20 11.01 31.85 26.60
N PRO A 21 12.21 31.24 26.64
CA PRO A 21 12.57 30.23 25.67
C PRO A 21 11.51 29.14 25.80
N ALA A 22 10.73 28.95 24.73
CA ALA A 22 9.81 27.84 24.66
C ALA A 22 10.68 26.58 24.78
N ILE A 23 10.64 25.91 25.91
CA ILE A 23 11.22 24.58 26.05
C ILE A 23 10.50 23.76 24.97
N ALA A 24 11.26 23.37 23.95
CA ALA A 24 10.70 22.52 22.88
C ALA A 24 10.15 21.27 23.57
N ALA A 25 8.85 21.06 23.47
CA ALA A 25 8.23 19.89 24.08
C ALA A 25 8.87 18.64 23.48
N ASP A 26 9.10 17.62 24.33
CA ASP A 26 9.68 16.35 23.86
C ASP A 26 8.88 15.80 22.68
N PRO A 27 9.54 15.31 21.63
CA PRO A 27 8.85 14.84 20.45
C PRO A 27 7.96 13.63 20.76
N ILE A 28 6.87 13.49 19.98
CA ILE A 28 6.09 12.26 19.96
C ILE A 28 6.80 11.29 19.02
N LYS A 29 7.29 10.19 19.57
CA LYS A 29 8.03 9.17 18.81
C LYS A 29 7.08 8.15 18.18
N VAL A 30 7.16 8.01 16.86
CA VAL A 30 6.41 7.00 16.08
C VAL A 30 7.39 5.94 15.64
N GLY A 31 7.23 4.71 16.16
CA GLY A 31 8.14 3.60 15.92
C GLY A 31 7.62 2.59 14.90
N PHE A 32 8.52 2.08 14.03
CA PHE A 32 8.22 1.00 13.08
C PHE A 32 9.49 0.34 12.53
N SER A 33 9.35 -0.85 11.90
CA SER A 33 10.36 -1.35 10.99
C SER A 33 9.96 -1.09 9.54
N MET A 34 10.93 -1.05 8.65
CA MET A 34 10.69 -0.88 7.23
C MET A 34 11.71 -1.65 6.41
N ALA A 35 11.26 -2.28 5.32
CA ALA A 35 12.15 -2.94 4.37
C ALA A 35 12.94 -1.88 3.58
N LEU A 36 14.18 -1.59 3.99
CA LEU A 36 15.05 -0.63 3.32
C LEU A 36 16.13 -1.32 2.49
N THR A 37 16.38 -2.59 2.77
CA THR A 37 17.22 -3.50 1.97
C THR A 37 16.46 -4.82 1.71
N GLY A 38 16.97 -5.65 0.78
CA GLY A 38 16.35 -6.93 0.44
C GLY A 38 15.25 -6.83 -0.63
N ALA A 39 14.48 -7.91 -0.77
CA ALA A 39 13.61 -8.16 -1.92
C ALA A 39 12.46 -7.16 -2.09
N VAL A 40 11.91 -6.62 -1.00
CA VAL A 40 10.78 -5.68 -1.03
C VAL A 40 11.19 -4.24 -0.66
N ALA A 41 12.48 -3.96 -0.58
CA ALA A 41 13.02 -2.63 -0.28
C ALA A 41 12.55 -1.53 -1.25
N PRO A 42 12.37 -1.76 -2.56
CA PRO A 42 11.85 -0.74 -3.45
C PRO A 42 10.49 -0.19 -3.01
N ASN A 43 9.66 -1.01 -2.39
CA ASN A 43 8.34 -0.64 -1.90
C ASN A 43 8.43 0.04 -0.51
N GLY A 44 9.23 -0.55 0.39
CA GLY A 44 9.44 -0.01 1.74
C GLY A 44 10.01 1.41 1.71
N LYS A 45 10.97 1.68 0.84
CA LYS A 45 11.55 3.03 0.68
C LYS A 45 10.52 4.07 0.22
N GLN A 46 9.57 3.70 -0.62
CA GLN A 46 8.47 4.59 -1.01
C GLN A 46 7.59 4.95 0.19
N LEU A 47 7.21 3.93 0.99
CA LEU A 47 6.40 4.12 2.19
C LEU A 47 7.14 4.96 3.24
N LEU A 48 8.45 4.74 3.41
CA LEU A 48 9.26 5.56 4.31
C LEU A 48 9.24 7.03 3.90
N LEU A 49 9.52 7.33 2.63
CA LEU A 49 9.48 8.72 2.15
C LEU A 49 8.08 9.34 2.31
N ALA A 50 7.00 8.57 2.11
CA ALA A 50 5.65 9.06 2.36
C ALA A 50 5.42 9.42 3.83
N LEU A 51 5.93 8.61 4.78
CA LEU A 51 5.87 8.89 6.21
C LEU A 51 6.74 10.08 6.61
N GLU A 52 7.92 10.24 5.99
CA GLU A 52 8.78 11.40 6.21
C GLU A 52 8.10 12.70 5.75
N ILE A 53 7.45 12.69 4.58
CA ILE A 53 6.69 13.84 4.09
C ILE A 53 5.51 14.12 5.03
N TRP A 54 4.80 13.09 5.50
CA TRP A 54 3.72 13.25 6.48
C TRP A 54 4.23 13.89 7.78
N ARG A 55 5.34 13.39 8.33
CA ARG A 55 5.97 13.96 9.53
C ARG A 55 6.33 15.44 9.33
N ASP A 56 6.95 15.76 8.21
CA ASP A 56 7.33 17.14 7.89
C ASP A 56 6.10 18.06 7.79
N ASP A 57 5.02 17.58 7.15
CA ASP A 57 3.77 18.32 7.02
C ASP A 57 3.03 18.52 8.34
N VAL A 58 3.07 17.53 9.23
CA VAL A 58 2.52 17.64 10.58
C VAL A 58 3.35 18.61 11.42
N ASN A 59 4.67 18.50 11.39
CA ASN A 59 5.57 19.36 12.15
C ASN A 59 5.50 20.83 11.69
N ALA A 60 5.35 21.05 10.38
CA ALA A 60 5.14 22.40 9.85
C ALA A 60 3.83 23.07 10.36
N LYS A 61 2.87 22.26 10.83
CA LYS A 61 1.61 22.74 11.43
C LYS A 61 1.62 22.78 12.97
N GLY A 62 2.78 22.59 13.59
CA GLY A 62 2.93 22.61 15.06
C GLY A 62 2.97 21.23 15.71
N GLY A 63 3.06 20.15 14.95
CA GLY A 63 3.15 18.78 15.45
C GLY A 63 1.79 18.18 15.85
N LEU A 64 1.82 17.15 16.67
CA LEU A 64 0.65 16.54 17.31
C LEU A 64 0.57 16.98 18.76
N LEU A 65 -0.61 17.40 19.21
CA LEU A 65 -0.81 17.94 20.57
C LEU A 65 0.21 19.05 20.93
N GLY A 66 0.65 19.84 19.95
CA GLY A 66 1.67 20.88 20.14
C GLY A 66 3.10 20.37 20.31
N ARG A 67 3.36 19.09 20.04
CA ARG A 67 4.67 18.42 20.14
C ARG A 67 5.14 17.99 18.76
N PRO A 68 6.43 18.16 18.40
CA PRO A 68 6.93 17.65 17.13
C PRO A 68 6.85 16.12 17.05
N VAL A 69 6.68 15.60 15.85
CA VAL A 69 6.71 14.15 15.57
C VAL A 69 8.13 13.76 15.15
N GLU A 70 8.63 12.67 15.74
CA GLU A 70 9.88 12.01 15.39
C GLU A 70 9.58 10.59 14.89
N LEU A 71 10.17 10.20 13.75
CA LEU A 71 10.10 8.83 13.26
C LEU A 71 11.31 8.05 13.76
N VAL A 72 11.07 6.93 14.44
CA VAL A 72 12.10 6.00 14.92
C VAL A 72 11.94 4.68 14.18
N TYR A 73 12.86 4.36 13.28
CA TYR A 73 12.70 3.18 12.44
C TYR A 73 14.00 2.41 12.21
N TYR A 74 13.86 1.14 11.89
CA TYR A 74 14.98 0.23 11.59
C TYR A 74 14.71 -0.57 10.32
N ASP A 75 15.78 -0.90 9.60
CA ASP A 75 15.74 -1.77 8.43
C ASP A 75 15.49 -3.22 8.88
N ASP A 76 14.38 -3.82 8.44
CA ASP A 76 14.09 -5.23 8.67
C ASP A 76 14.75 -6.15 7.62
N GLN A 77 15.41 -5.57 6.62
CA GLN A 77 16.12 -6.27 5.55
C GLN A 77 15.22 -7.20 4.71
N SER A 78 13.92 -6.88 4.66
CA SER A 78 12.90 -7.76 4.04
C SER A 78 12.86 -9.17 4.65
N ASN A 79 13.26 -9.31 5.91
CA ASN A 79 13.35 -10.59 6.64
C ASN A 79 12.42 -10.57 7.87
N PRO A 80 11.33 -11.37 7.88
CA PRO A 80 10.41 -11.43 9.00
C PRO A 80 11.06 -11.79 10.34
N SER A 81 12.16 -12.56 10.32
CA SER A 81 12.86 -12.97 11.53
C SER A 81 13.53 -11.81 12.29
N ASN A 82 13.82 -10.69 11.62
CA ASN A 82 14.39 -9.49 12.25
C ASN A 82 13.34 -8.65 12.97
N VAL A 83 12.08 -8.73 12.54
CA VAL A 83 11.01 -7.82 12.97
C VAL A 83 10.72 -7.89 14.47
N PRO A 84 10.58 -9.07 15.12
CA PRO A 84 10.29 -9.13 16.56
C PRO A 84 11.34 -8.43 17.42
N GLY A 85 12.62 -8.61 17.09
CA GLY A 85 13.73 -7.95 17.78
C GLY A 85 13.71 -6.44 17.63
N ILE A 86 13.37 -5.94 16.44
CA ILE A 86 13.22 -4.51 16.16
C ILE A 86 12.08 -3.92 17.00
N TYR A 87 10.89 -4.54 17.00
CA TYR A 87 9.75 -4.04 17.79
C TYR A 87 10.00 -4.09 19.30
N THR A 88 10.70 -5.13 19.78
CA THR A 88 11.15 -5.17 21.18
C THR A 88 12.04 -3.98 21.50
N LYS A 89 13.01 -3.66 20.64
CA LYS A 89 13.91 -2.50 20.83
C LYS A 89 13.14 -1.19 20.81
N LEU A 90 12.26 -0.98 19.81
CA LEU A 90 11.42 0.23 19.72
C LEU A 90 10.63 0.49 21.01
N LEU A 91 10.06 -0.56 21.60
CA LEU A 91 9.20 -0.45 22.78
C LEU A 91 9.96 -0.35 24.10
N THR A 92 11.09 -1.07 24.26
CA THR A 92 11.79 -1.17 25.54
C THR A 92 12.99 -0.22 25.66
N VAL A 93 13.69 0.04 24.57
CA VAL A 93 14.90 0.89 24.53
C VAL A 93 14.57 2.30 24.05
N ASP A 94 13.98 2.42 22.86
CA ASP A 94 13.67 3.71 22.25
C ASP A 94 12.42 4.34 22.89
N LYS A 95 11.57 3.53 23.52
CA LYS A 95 10.35 3.92 24.25
C LYS A 95 9.44 4.78 23.38
N VAL A 96 9.14 4.28 22.19
CA VAL A 96 8.25 4.99 21.26
C VAL A 96 6.85 5.13 21.81
N ASP A 97 6.24 6.29 21.59
CA ASP A 97 4.89 6.60 22.05
C ASP A 97 3.83 5.88 21.23
N LEU A 98 4.00 5.87 19.91
CA LEU A 98 3.06 5.35 18.93
C LEU A 98 3.74 4.31 18.03
N VAL A 99 2.97 3.38 17.49
CA VAL A 99 3.50 2.26 16.69
C VAL A 99 2.78 2.19 15.36
N LEU A 100 3.55 2.16 14.27
CA LEU A 100 3.07 1.71 12.96
C LEU A 100 3.55 0.29 12.70
N GLY A 101 2.77 -0.49 11.96
CA GLY A 101 3.21 -1.79 11.46
C GLY A 101 4.23 -1.64 10.34
N PRO A 102 5.01 -2.68 10.05
CA PRO A 102 5.93 -2.70 8.91
C PRO A 102 5.18 -2.80 7.59
N TYR A 103 5.94 -2.81 6.49
CA TYR A 103 5.41 -3.11 5.17
C TYR A 103 5.37 -4.62 4.91
N ALA A 104 4.30 -5.08 4.28
CA ALA A 104 4.01 -6.43 3.81
C ALA A 104 3.47 -7.41 4.87
N THR A 105 2.63 -8.36 4.40
CA THR A 105 1.88 -9.31 5.22
C THR A 105 2.77 -10.10 6.18
N ASN A 106 3.84 -10.70 5.69
CA ASN A 106 4.76 -11.50 6.48
C ASN A 106 5.52 -10.71 7.55
N MET A 107 5.86 -9.44 7.26
CA MET A 107 6.53 -8.55 8.23
C MET A 107 5.55 -8.13 9.32
N ILE A 108 4.32 -7.75 8.95
CA ILE A 108 3.28 -7.38 9.92
C ILE A 108 2.95 -8.57 10.83
N ALA A 109 2.75 -9.75 10.25
CA ALA A 109 2.48 -10.97 11.03
C ALA A 109 3.60 -11.23 12.06
N ALA A 110 4.86 -11.02 11.69
CA ALA A 110 6.00 -11.17 12.61
C ALA A 110 6.05 -10.10 13.72
N ALA A 111 5.54 -8.89 13.47
CA ALA A 111 5.46 -7.82 14.49
C ALA A 111 4.36 -8.06 15.51
N MET A 112 3.25 -8.69 15.10
CA MET A 112 2.02 -8.78 15.90
C MET A 112 2.20 -9.34 17.31
N PRO A 113 2.95 -10.46 17.55
CA PRO A 113 3.11 -10.99 18.90
C PRO A 113 3.70 -9.97 19.88
N VAL A 114 4.70 -9.18 19.44
CA VAL A 114 5.35 -8.17 20.29
C VAL A 114 4.42 -6.97 20.53
N VAL A 115 3.74 -6.51 19.48
CA VAL A 115 2.77 -5.41 19.56
C VAL A 115 1.59 -5.76 20.48
N MET A 116 1.07 -6.99 20.37
CA MET A 116 -0.02 -7.50 21.21
C MET A 116 0.40 -7.63 22.67
N GLN A 117 1.59 -8.20 22.94
CA GLN A 117 2.11 -8.33 24.31
C GLN A 117 2.28 -6.96 24.99
N ALA A 118 2.65 -5.94 24.21
CA ALA A 118 2.80 -4.58 24.72
C ALA A 118 1.49 -3.77 24.71
N ASN A 119 0.36 -4.38 24.33
CA ASN A 119 -0.95 -3.74 24.22
C ASN A 119 -0.96 -2.45 23.37
N LYS A 120 -0.21 -2.41 22.27
CA LYS A 120 -0.09 -1.22 21.42
C LYS A 120 -1.13 -1.20 20.30
N THR A 121 -1.75 -0.05 20.08
CA THR A 121 -2.50 0.20 18.84
C THR A 121 -1.52 0.35 17.69
N THR A 122 -1.78 -0.31 16.57
CA THR A 122 -0.90 -0.28 15.40
C THR A 122 -1.68 -0.22 14.10
N ILE A 123 -1.11 0.46 13.11
CA ILE A 123 -1.65 0.57 11.76
C ILE A 123 -0.67 -0.13 10.81
N GLY A 124 -1.07 -1.28 10.28
CA GLY A 124 -0.25 -2.09 9.38
C GLY A 124 -0.25 -1.54 7.96
N MET A 125 0.91 -1.51 7.32
CA MET A 125 1.06 -1.01 5.96
C MET A 125 0.99 -2.14 4.93
N LEU A 126 -0.19 -2.29 4.29
CA LEU A 126 -0.42 -3.22 3.18
C LEU A 126 -0.28 -4.71 3.57
N GLY A 127 -0.79 -5.09 4.73
CA GLY A 127 -0.91 -6.49 5.15
C GLY A 127 -2.28 -7.07 4.81
N VAL A 128 -2.30 -8.24 4.20
CA VAL A 128 -3.52 -8.92 3.80
C VAL A 128 -4.03 -9.80 4.94
N ASN A 129 -5.27 -9.55 5.39
CA ASN A 129 -6.02 -10.45 6.28
C ASN A 129 -5.32 -10.77 7.61
N ILE A 130 -4.48 -9.88 8.09
CA ILE A 130 -3.66 -10.07 9.31
C ILE A 130 -4.55 -10.35 10.51
N ASN A 131 -5.61 -9.56 10.69
CA ASN A 131 -6.38 -9.62 11.93
C ASN A 131 -7.31 -10.85 12.02
N ARG A 132 -7.57 -11.54 10.92
CA ARG A 132 -8.23 -12.88 11.01
C ARG A 132 -7.36 -13.92 11.72
N GLN A 133 -6.03 -13.79 11.60
CA GLN A 133 -5.09 -14.67 12.29
C GLN A 133 -4.93 -14.29 13.76
N PHE A 134 -4.82 -12.99 14.05
CA PHE A 134 -4.45 -12.51 15.38
C PHE A 134 -5.64 -12.08 16.25
N ASN A 135 -6.77 -11.71 15.63
CA ASN A 135 -7.98 -11.25 16.32
C ASN A 135 -7.68 -10.16 17.38
N TYR A 136 -6.86 -9.17 16.99
CA TYR A 136 -6.39 -8.12 17.88
C TYR A 136 -7.15 -6.82 17.65
N PRO A 137 -7.95 -6.32 18.63
CA PRO A 137 -8.84 -5.18 18.43
C PRO A 137 -8.13 -3.84 18.25
N ARG A 138 -6.80 -3.80 18.44
CA ARG A 138 -5.98 -2.59 18.27
C ARG A 138 -5.11 -2.62 17.00
N TYR A 139 -5.38 -3.56 16.10
CA TYR A 139 -4.77 -3.60 14.78
C TYR A 139 -5.71 -2.97 13.75
N PHE A 140 -5.14 -2.12 12.89
CA PHE A 140 -5.84 -1.50 11.76
C PHE A 140 -5.01 -1.65 10.50
N SER A 141 -5.66 -1.93 9.37
CA SER A 141 -4.99 -2.25 8.11
C SER A 141 -5.10 -1.12 7.11
N MET A 142 -3.99 -0.72 6.50
CA MET A 142 -3.97 0.23 5.38
C MET A 142 -3.99 -0.46 4.02
N ILE A 143 -4.67 -1.60 3.92
CA ILE A 143 -4.98 -2.23 2.63
C ILE A 143 -6.48 -2.21 2.38
N SER A 144 -6.88 -1.95 1.15
CA SER A 144 -8.28 -1.78 0.78
C SER A 144 -9.04 -3.08 0.49
N GLY A 145 -8.67 -4.20 1.15
CA GLY A 145 -9.36 -5.50 1.03
C GLY A 145 -10.77 -5.49 1.62
N GLY A 146 -10.96 -4.74 2.68
CA GLY A 146 -12.26 -4.52 3.31
C GLY A 146 -12.85 -5.78 3.93
N ASP A 147 -14.17 -5.73 4.11
CA ASP A 147 -15.00 -6.79 4.68
C ASP A 147 -15.01 -8.10 3.87
N GLU A 148 -14.66 -8.03 2.59
CA GLU A 148 -14.52 -9.21 1.73
C GLU A 148 -13.24 -10.01 2.03
N GLY A 149 -12.31 -9.45 2.78
CA GLY A 149 -11.07 -10.11 3.17
C GLY A 149 -10.25 -10.57 1.96
N THR A 150 -9.85 -11.86 1.95
CA THR A 150 -9.06 -12.44 0.86
C THR A 150 -9.78 -12.53 -0.47
N LEU A 151 -11.11 -12.55 -0.46
CA LEU A 151 -11.93 -12.61 -1.68
C LEU A 151 -11.76 -11.33 -2.52
N ALA A 152 -11.60 -10.18 -1.89
CA ALA A 152 -11.44 -8.89 -2.56
C ALA A 152 -10.31 -8.89 -3.60
N PHE A 153 -9.25 -9.69 -3.37
CA PHE A 153 -8.06 -9.69 -4.21
C PHE A 153 -8.23 -10.43 -5.54
N SER A 154 -9.32 -11.15 -5.75
CA SER A 154 -9.60 -11.85 -7.01
C SER A 154 -11.06 -11.77 -7.49
N LYS A 155 -11.99 -11.23 -6.67
CA LYS A 155 -13.41 -11.15 -7.01
C LYS A 155 -13.66 -10.48 -8.34
N GLY A 156 -13.22 -9.25 -8.51
CA GLY A 156 -13.43 -8.50 -9.76
C GLY A 156 -12.76 -9.16 -10.97
N TRP A 157 -11.64 -9.87 -10.77
CA TRP A 157 -10.97 -10.62 -11.83
C TRP A 157 -11.84 -11.78 -12.35
N PHE A 158 -12.47 -12.53 -11.45
CA PHE A 158 -13.40 -13.61 -11.84
C PHE A 158 -14.72 -13.06 -12.39
N GLU A 159 -15.22 -11.93 -11.89
CA GLU A 159 -16.39 -11.27 -12.46
C GLU A 159 -16.13 -10.81 -13.90
N LEU A 160 -14.96 -10.21 -14.16
CA LEU A 160 -14.52 -9.85 -15.51
C LEU A 160 -14.41 -11.07 -16.44
N ALA A 161 -13.88 -12.19 -15.93
CA ALA A 161 -13.78 -13.44 -16.67
C ALA A 161 -15.19 -14.02 -16.97
N ALA A 162 -16.06 -14.05 -15.98
CA ALA A 162 -17.42 -14.58 -16.12
C ALA A 162 -18.29 -13.79 -17.12
N ALA A 163 -17.99 -12.50 -17.34
CA ALA A 163 -18.67 -11.64 -18.30
C ALA A 163 -18.26 -11.89 -19.76
N GLN A 164 -17.22 -12.70 -20.01
CA GLN A 164 -16.74 -12.95 -21.37
C GLN A 164 -17.60 -13.97 -22.12
N ALA A 165 -17.69 -13.83 -23.45
CA ALA A 165 -18.40 -14.75 -24.33
C ALA A 165 -17.45 -15.32 -25.40
N PRO A 166 -17.24 -16.65 -25.45
CA PRO A 166 -17.74 -17.64 -24.51
C PRO A 166 -17.10 -17.57 -23.12
N LYS A 167 -17.89 -17.82 -22.08
CA LYS A 167 -17.40 -17.83 -20.69
C LYS A 167 -16.25 -18.83 -20.54
N PRO A 168 -15.09 -18.44 -19.96
CA PRO A 168 -14.03 -19.36 -19.58
C PRO A 168 -14.53 -20.41 -18.59
N LYS A 169 -13.92 -21.60 -18.60
CA LYS A 169 -14.33 -22.72 -17.73
C LYS A 169 -13.27 -23.13 -16.73
N THR A 170 -12.01 -23.01 -17.10
CA THR A 170 -10.90 -23.57 -16.34
C THR A 170 -9.94 -22.49 -15.87
N VAL A 171 -9.34 -22.68 -14.68
CA VAL A 171 -8.34 -21.76 -14.12
C VAL A 171 -7.15 -22.54 -13.56
N ALA A 172 -5.95 -22.01 -13.83
CA ALA A 172 -4.73 -22.38 -13.15
C ALA A 172 -4.41 -21.32 -12.09
N ILE A 173 -4.08 -21.76 -10.87
CA ILE A 173 -3.69 -20.91 -9.75
C ILE A 173 -2.27 -21.25 -9.34
N VAL A 174 -1.41 -20.25 -9.23
CA VAL A 174 -0.02 -20.43 -8.79
C VAL A 174 0.40 -19.34 -7.81
N ALA A 175 1.05 -19.70 -6.70
CA ALA A 175 1.38 -18.80 -5.61
C ALA A 175 2.84 -18.94 -5.17
N ALA A 176 3.49 -17.83 -4.83
CA ALA A 176 4.67 -17.88 -3.99
C ALA A 176 4.35 -18.54 -2.65
N ASP A 177 5.16 -19.50 -2.20
CA ASP A 177 5.00 -20.16 -0.90
C ASP A 177 5.45 -19.26 0.25
N ALA A 178 4.77 -18.13 0.39
CA ALA A 178 4.96 -17.14 1.42
C ALA A 178 3.60 -16.57 1.84
N GLU A 179 3.55 -15.87 2.96
CA GLU A 179 2.30 -15.45 3.61
C GLU A 179 1.33 -14.73 2.65
N PHE A 180 1.79 -13.71 1.94
CA PHE A 180 0.97 -12.98 0.97
C PHE A 180 0.44 -13.90 -0.15
N GLY A 181 1.32 -14.72 -0.75
CA GLY A 181 0.95 -15.61 -1.85
C GLY A 181 -0.11 -16.62 -1.43
N ARG A 182 0.09 -17.28 -0.28
CA ARG A 182 -0.87 -18.25 0.28
C ARG A 182 -2.21 -17.59 0.58
N THR A 183 -2.19 -16.49 1.35
CA THR A 183 -3.39 -15.81 1.82
C THR A 183 -4.25 -15.26 0.68
N THR A 184 -3.64 -14.63 -0.34
CA THR A 184 -4.39 -14.11 -1.49
C THR A 184 -4.92 -15.21 -2.38
N CYS A 185 -4.15 -16.28 -2.60
CA CYS A 185 -4.60 -17.40 -3.41
C CYS A 185 -5.64 -18.28 -2.71
N ASP A 186 -5.78 -18.26 -1.37
CA ASP A 186 -6.92 -18.91 -0.68
C ASP A 186 -8.25 -18.27 -1.11
N GLY A 187 -8.34 -16.94 -1.10
CA GLY A 187 -9.52 -16.24 -1.62
C GLY A 187 -9.74 -16.46 -3.12
N THR A 188 -8.67 -16.64 -3.89
CA THR A 188 -8.73 -16.94 -5.32
C THR A 188 -9.35 -18.30 -5.59
N ARG A 189 -8.98 -19.34 -4.80
CA ARG A 189 -9.59 -20.68 -4.87
C ARG A 189 -11.09 -20.65 -4.56
N GLU A 190 -11.48 -19.87 -3.57
CA GLU A 190 -12.88 -19.71 -3.19
C GLU A 190 -13.68 -19.00 -4.28
N ASN A 191 -13.18 -17.88 -4.80
CA ASN A 191 -13.82 -17.17 -5.91
C ASN A 191 -13.90 -18.01 -7.20
N ALA A 192 -12.88 -18.81 -7.51
CA ALA A 192 -12.92 -19.73 -8.63
C ALA A 192 -14.06 -20.73 -8.50
N LYS A 193 -14.17 -21.39 -7.33
CA LYS A 193 -15.24 -22.36 -7.06
C LYS A 193 -16.62 -21.72 -7.11
N THR A 194 -16.80 -20.61 -6.43
CA THR A 194 -18.08 -19.88 -6.37
C THR A 194 -18.48 -19.36 -7.75
N GLY A 195 -17.52 -18.92 -8.58
CA GLY A 195 -17.74 -18.48 -9.95
C GLY A 195 -17.98 -19.61 -10.97
N GLY A 196 -17.89 -20.90 -10.52
CA GLY A 196 -18.07 -22.06 -11.38
C GLY A 196 -16.93 -22.30 -12.35
N PHE A 197 -15.68 -22.04 -11.93
CA PHE A 197 -14.47 -22.33 -12.69
C PHE A 197 -13.79 -23.60 -12.14
N ASP A 198 -13.45 -24.52 -13.02
CA ASP A 198 -12.72 -25.73 -12.67
C ASP A 198 -11.23 -25.39 -12.44
N ILE A 199 -10.70 -25.68 -11.27
CA ILE A 199 -9.27 -25.49 -10.97
C ILE A 199 -8.49 -26.69 -11.54
N VAL A 200 -7.77 -26.47 -12.63
CA VAL A 200 -7.01 -27.53 -13.35
C VAL A 200 -5.52 -27.56 -12.97
N TYR A 201 -5.05 -26.54 -12.28
CA TYR A 201 -3.70 -26.45 -11.71
C TYR A 201 -3.75 -25.61 -10.44
N ASP A 202 -3.15 -26.10 -9.35
CA ASP A 202 -3.09 -25.38 -8.08
C ASP A 202 -1.81 -25.79 -7.34
N LYS A 203 -0.77 -24.96 -7.44
CA LYS A 203 0.52 -25.23 -6.81
C LYS A 203 1.19 -23.95 -6.31
N SER A 204 1.99 -24.11 -5.27
CA SER A 204 2.94 -23.09 -4.83
C SER A 204 4.35 -23.37 -5.34
N TYR A 205 5.18 -22.33 -5.32
CA TYR A 205 6.61 -22.40 -5.64
C TYR A 205 7.43 -21.74 -4.52
N PRO A 206 8.66 -22.20 -4.25
CA PRO A 206 9.53 -21.62 -3.24
C PRO A 206 9.85 -20.15 -3.54
N PRO A 207 9.93 -19.27 -2.52
CA PRO A 207 10.31 -17.86 -2.71
C PRO A 207 11.73 -17.65 -3.32
N SER A 208 12.57 -18.68 -3.29
CA SER A 208 13.89 -18.67 -3.91
C SER A 208 13.89 -19.06 -5.40
N THR A 209 12.72 -19.25 -6.00
CA THR A 209 12.57 -19.62 -7.41
C THR A 209 13.09 -18.52 -8.31
N THR A 210 13.89 -18.90 -9.31
CA THR A 210 14.44 -17.98 -10.33
C THR A 210 14.05 -18.39 -11.76
N GLU A 211 13.50 -19.61 -11.93
CA GLU A 211 13.12 -20.17 -13.22
C GLU A 211 11.60 -20.39 -13.26
N TYR A 212 10.89 -19.57 -14.03
CA TYR A 212 9.43 -19.54 -14.10
C TYR A 212 8.85 -20.19 -15.37
N ALA A 213 9.65 -20.38 -16.41
CA ALA A 213 9.19 -20.96 -17.67
C ALA A 213 8.74 -22.42 -17.50
N SER A 214 9.43 -23.20 -16.66
CA SER A 214 9.03 -24.57 -16.33
C SER A 214 7.67 -24.64 -15.62
N ILE A 215 7.40 -23.71 -14.71
CA ILE A 215 6.12 -23.59 -14.02
C ILE A 215 5.01 -23.27 -15.03
N LEU A 216 5.23 -22.30 -15.91
CA LEU A 216 4.24 -21.91 -16.91
C LEU A 216 4.02 -23.00 -17.95
N ARG A 217 5.05 -23.76 -18.35
CA ARG A 217 4.87 -24.93 -19.23
C ARG A 217 4.05 -26.02 -18.58
N ALA A 218 4.26 -26.28 -17.27
CA ALA A 218 3.43 -27.22 -16.52
C ALA A 218 1.96 -26.77 -16.42
N ILE A 219 1.74 -25.46 -16.24
CA ILE A 219 0.40 -24.86 -16.27
C ILE A 219 -0.20 -25.03 -17.68
N GLN A 220 0.52 -24.69 -18.74
CA GLN A 220 0.04 -24.75 -20.11
C GLN A 220 -0.32 -26.18 -20.54
N ALA A 221 0.38 -27.19 -20.02
CA ALA A 221 0.07 -28.61 -20.25
C ALA A 221 -1.33 -29.03 -19.73
N THR A 222 -1.90 -28.28 -18.76
CA THR A 222 -3.28 -28.50 -18.30
C THR A 222 -4.34 -27.76 -19.12
N ASN A 223 -3.91 -26.99 -20.14
CA ASN A 223 -4.76 -26.22 -21.05
C ASN A 223 -5.80 -25.33 -20.34
N PRO A 224 -5.40 -24.46 -19.39
CA PRO A 224 -6.33 -23.61 -18.68
C PRO A 224 -6.82 -22.44 -19.56
N ASP A 225 -8.09 -22.04 -19.39
CA ASP A 225 -8.60 -20.81 -19.97
C ASP A 225 -7.99 -19.57 -19.28
N LEU A 226 -7.83 -19.65 -17.97
CA LEU A 226 -7.42 -18.53 -17.10
C LEU A 226 -6.18 -18.91 -16.29
N ILE A 227 -5.29 -17.95 -16.07
CA ILE A 227 -4.10 -18.14 -15.22
C ILE A 227 -4.01 -17.00 -14.20
N TYR A 228 -4.13 -17.33 -12.92
CA TYR A 228 -4.05 -16.40 -11.80
C TYR A 228 -2.76 -16.63 -11.01
N VAL A 229 -1.98 -15.56 -10.81
CA VAL A 229 -0.67 -15.60 -10.15
C VAL A 229 -0.70 -14.73 -8.90
N CYS A 230 -0.25 -15.26 -7.75
CA CYS A 230 -0.02 -14.53 -6.53
C CYS A 230 1.49 -14.39 -6.30
N ALA A 231 2.07 -13.24 -6.65
CA ALA A 231 3.51 -13.06 -6.78
C ALA A 231 4.03 -11.77 -6.14
N TYR A 232 5.22 -11.87 -5.56
CA TYR A 232 6.03 -10.72 -5.11
C TYR A 232 6.72 -10.02 -6.30
N PRO A 233 7.37 -8.84 -6.08
CA PRO A 233 7.96 -8.09 -7.18
C PRO A 233 8.97 -8.84 -8.06
N PRO A 234 9.95 -9.59 -7.52
CA PRO A 234 10.87 -10.37 -8.36
C PRO A 234 10.18 -11.44 -9.19
N ASP A 235 9.22 -12.14 -8.57
CA ASP A 235 8.48 -13.22 -9.22
C ASP A 235 7.59 -12.67 -10.35
N THR A 236 6.99 -11.48 -10.14
CA THR A 236 6.21 -10.78 -11.15
C THR A 236 7.01 -10.60 -12.44
N VAL A 237 8.24 -10.10 -12.33
CA VAL A 237 9.15 -9.93 -13.49
C VAL A 237 9.43 -11.27 -14.16
N GLY A 238 9.73 -12.30 -13.36
CA GLY A 238 10.01 -13.64 -13.86
C GLY A 238 8.83 -14.25 -14.61
N PHE A 239 7.62 -14.20 -14.05
CA PHE A 239 6.42 -14.73 -14.71
C PHE A 239 6.08 -13.99 -16.00
N VAL A 240 6.15 -12.65 -16.02
CA VAL A 240 5.83 -11.87 -17.22
C VAL A 240 6.82 -12.16 -18.34
N ARG A 241 8.12 -12.21 -18.04
CA ARG A 241 9.15 -12.57 -19.04
C ARG A 241 8.96 -13.99 -19.55
N ALA A 242 8.81 -14.96 -18.65
CA ALA A 242 8.62 -16.35 -19.03
C ALA A 242 7.34 -16.55 -19.85
N ALA A 243 6.26 -15.87 -19.53
CA ALA A 243 5.02 -15.92 -20.30
C ALA A 243 5.20 -15.46 -21.75
N ASN A 244 5.99 -14.40 -21.96
CA ASN A 244 6.31 -13.91 -23.29
C ASN A 244 7.30 -14.85 -24.01
N GLU A 245 8.31 -15.39 -23.32
CA GLU A 245 9.30 -16.33 -23.87
C GLU A 245 8.67 -17.59 -24.45
N ILE A 246 7.74 -18.20 -23.69
CA ILE A 246 7.08 -19.45 -24.12
C ILE A 246 5.85 -19.20 -25.02
N ASP A 247 5.54 -17.95 -25.35
CA ASP A 247 4.30 -17.57 -26.05
C ASP A 247 3.05 -18.13 -25.34
N LEU A 248 2.95 -17.90 -24.00
CA LEU A 248 1.90 -18.43 -23.15
C LEU A 248 0.52 -18.19 -23.76
N LYS A 249 -0.30 -19.25 -23.82
CA LYS A 249 -1.68 -19.18 -24.31
C LYS A 249 -2.64 -19.19 -23.13
N ALA A 250 -3.47 -18.16 -23.05
CA ALA A 250 -4.54 -18.03 -22.07
C ALA A 250 -5.58 -17.04 -22.56
N LYS A 251 -6.80 -17.13 -22.05
CA LYS A 251 -7.83 -16.11 -22.28
C LYS A 251 -7.65 -14.89 -21.39
N MET A 252 -7.23 -15.11 -20.11
CA MET A 252 -6.78 -14.08 -19.20
C MET A 252 -5.54 -14.55 -18.43
N PHE A 253 -4.60 -13.63 -18.22
CA PHE A 253 -3.39 -13.85 -17.45
C PHE A 253 -3.11 -12.64 -16.55
N GLY A 254 -2.71 -12.88 -15.31
CA GLY A 254 -2.39 -11.84 -14.34
C GLY A 254 -2.70 -12.25 -12.91
N GLY A 255 -3.39 -11.42 -12.15
CA GLY A 255 -3.77 -11.71 -10.76
C GLY A 255 -3.19 -10.76 -9.72
N ALA A 256 -2.79 -11.29 -8.57
CA ALA A 256 -2.19 -10.54 -7.47
C ALA A 256 -0.67 -10.44 -7.65
N MET A 257 -0.23 -9.76 -8.71
CA MET A 257 1.17 -9.58 -9.09
C MET A 257 1.66 -8.22 -8.61
N VAL A 258 1.99 -8.10 -7.31
CA VAL A 258 2.26 -6.78 -6.67
C VAL A 258 3.51 -6.05 -7.19
N GLY A 259 4.38 -6.72 -7.95
CA GLY A 259 5.46 -6.04 -8.65
C GLY A 259 4.98 -5.01 -9.67
N LEU A 260 3.79 -5.20 -10.24
CA LEU A 260 3.19 -4.28 -11.22
C LEU A 260 2.76 -2.94 -10.60
N PHE A 261 2.80 -2.78 -9.28
CA PHE A 261 2.57 -1.48 -8.62
C PHE A 261 3.76 -0.54 -8.75
N ALA A 262 4.97 -1.08 -8.99
CA ALA A 262 6.21 -0.32 -9.00
C ALA A 262 6.57 0.14 -10.42
N THR A 263 6.74 1.46 -10.61
CA THR A 263 7.11 2.05 -11.90
C THR A 263 8.43 1.51 -12.48
N PRO A 264 9.50 1.26 -11.69
CA PRO A 264 10.71 0.66 -12.23
C PRO A 264 10.49 -0.72 -12.86
N ILE A 265 9.59 -1.53 -12.29
CA ILE A 265 9.21 -2.83 -12.85
C ILE A 265 8.39 -2.64 -14.12
N LYS A 266 7.44 -1.69 -14.13
CA LYS A 266 6.69 -1.34 -15.34
C LYS A 266 7.63 -0.91 -16.48
N MET A 267 8.63 -0.06 -16.18
CA MET A 267 9.66 0.34 -17.14
C MET A 267 10.54 -0.84 -17.59
N GLN A 268 10.87 -1.76 -16.69
CA GLN A 268 11.67 -2.95 -17.01
C GLN A 268 10.94 -3.92 -17.94
N LEU A 269 9.62 -4.04 -17.80
CA LEU A 269 8.79 -4.97 -18.57
C LEU A 269 8.25 -4.33 -19.86
N GLY A 270 7.89 -3.06 -19.83
CA GLY A 270 7.38 -2.33 -20.97
C GLY A 270 6.23 -3.06 -21.69
N PRO A 271 6.33 -3.21 -23.02
CA PRO A 271 5.27 -3.86 -23.84
C PRO A 271 4.93 -5.29 -23.42
N LEU A 272 5.81 -5.99 -22.71
CA LEU A 272 5.54 -7.36 -22.22
C LEU A 272 4.35 -7.44 -21.28
N MET A 273 3.94 -6.29 -20.70
CA MET A 273 2.78 -6.21 -19.81
C MET A 273 1.44 -6.11 -20.52
N ASN A 274 1.42 -5.83 -21.82
CA ASN A 274 0.16 -5.67 -22.54
C ASN A 274 -0.75 -6.90 -22.37
N GLY A 275 -2.00 -6.64 -22.00
CA GLY A 275 -3.02 -7.66 -21.79
C GLY A 275 -3.07 -8.25 -20.38
N LEU A 276 -2.08 -8.01 -19.51
CA LEU A 276 -2.15 -8.46 -18.11
C LEU A 276 -3.32 -7.80 -17.40
N VAL A 277 -4.16 -8.63 -16.76
CA VAL A 277 -5.24 -8.16 -15.89
C VAL A 277 -4.84 -8.43 -14.44
N PHE A 278 -4.66 -7.39 -13.66
CA PHE A 278 -4.11 -7.52 -12.31
C PHE A 278 -4.84 -6.63 -11.31
N MET A 279 -4.73 -6.99 -10.05
CA MET A 279 -5.33 -6.24 -8.96
C MET A 279 -4.41 -5.11 -8.48
N GLU A 280 -5.01 -4.01 -8.05
CA GLU A 280 -4.32 -2.91 -7.37
C GLU A 280 -5.21 -2.29 -6.29
N SER A 281 -4.57 -1.79 -5.24
CA SER A 281 -5.25 -1.03 -4.19
C SER A 281 -5.40 0.46 -4.54
N PHE A 282 -4.60 0.95 -5.48
CA PHE A 282 -4.67 2.31 -6.02
C PHE A 282 -4.21 2.34 -7.47
N VAL A 283 -5.03 2.92 -8.35
CA VAL A 283 -4.72 3.14 -9.76
C VAL A 283 -4.73 4.64 -10.05
N PRO A 284 -3.69 5.21 -10.67
CA PRO A 284 -3.68 6.63 -11.00
C PRO A 284 -4.71 6.94 -12.10
N SER A 285 -5.93 7.24 -11.70
CA SER A 285 -7.02 7.70 -12.59
C SER A 285 -7.37 9.16 -12.27
N PRO A 286 -7.97 9.91 -13.19
CA PRO A 286 -8.39 11.29 -12.90
C PRO A 286 -9.21 11.42 -11.63
N LYS A 287 -10.11 10.46 -11.37
CA LYS A 287 -10.96 10.42 -10.17
C LYS A 287 -10.13 10.26 -8.89
N LEU A 288 -9.18 9.32 -8.88
CA LEU A 288 -8.34 9.04 -7.70
C LEU A 288 -7.25 10.09 -7.51
N LEU A 289 -6.64 10.59 -8.59
CA LEU A 289 -5.66 11.68 -8.52
C LEU A 289 -6.29 13.00 -8.04
N GLY A 290 -7.63 13.13 -8.15
CA GLY A 290 -8.39 14.26 -7.61
C GLY A 290 -8.68 14.18 -6.11
N LEU A 291 -8.24 13.14 -5.39
CA LEU A 291 -8.43 13.05 -3.93
C LEU A 291 -7.71 14.20 -3.21
N PRO A 292 -8.32 14.76 -2.15
CA PRO A 292 -7.76 15.92 -1.44
C PRO A 292 -6.35 15.66 -0.90
N GLY A 293 -5.41 16.55 -1.21
CA GLY A 293 -4.03 16.49 -0.75
C GLY A 293 -3.12 15.49 -1.50
N LEU A 294 -3.69 14.61 -2.34
CA LEU A 294 -2.89 13.60 -3.03
C LEU A 294 -1.96 14.20 -4.09
N LYS A 295 -2.45 15.19 -4.85
CA LYS A 295 -1.65 15.86 -5.88
C LYS A 295 -0.44 16.57 -5.28
N GLU A 296 -0.62 17.23 -4.15
CA GLU A 296 0.44 17.92 -3.40
C GLU A 296 1.45 16.91 -2.83
N LEU A 297 0.96 15.80 -2.28
CA LEU A 297 1.82 14.71 -1.80
C LEU A 297 2.67 14.14 -2.93
N LEU A 298 2.06 13.79 -4.06
CA LEU A 298 2.77 13.25 -5.21
C LEU A 298 3.82 14.23 -5.75
N ALA A 299 3.53 15.55 -5.78
CA ALA A 299 4.50 16.56 -6.19
C ALA A 299 5.71 16.59 -5.24
N LYS A 300 5.50 16.59 -3.92
CA LYS A 300 6.59 16.52 -2.91
C LYS A 300 7.43 15.26 -3.04
N TYR A 301 6.76 14.13 -3.23
CA TYR A 301 7.41 12.83 -3.38
C TYR A 301 8.26 12.79 -4.66
N GLN A 302 7.67 13.13 -5.81
CA GLN A 302 8.32 13.05 -7.12
C GLN A 302 9.51 14.03 -7.24
N ALA A 303 9.53 15.09 -6.45
CA ALA A 303 10.68 15.98 -6.34
C ALA A 303 11.88 15.32 -5.62
N LYS A 304 11.63 14.50 -4.59
CA LYS A 304 12.66 13.84 -3.78
C LYS A 304 13.08 12.46 -4.31
N ALA A 305 12.17 11.74 -4.95
CA ALA A 305 12.36 10.35 -5.37
C ALA A 305 13.60 10.10 -6.26
N PRO A 306 13.96 10.96 -7.23
CA PRO A 306 15.13 10.76 -8.07
C PRO A 306 16.46 10.76 -7.30
N GLU A 307 16.61 11.65 -6.31
CA GLU A 307 17.80 11.72 -5.45
C GLU A 307 17.98 10.45 -4.62
N LEU A 308 16.87 9.89 -4.16
CA LEU A 308 16.83 8.65 -3.36
C LEU A 308 16.88 7.38 -4.23
N LYS A 309 16.84 7.52 -5.55
CA LYS A 309 16.83 6.41 -6.53
C LYS A 309 15.72 5.38 -6.23
N ILE A 310 14.54 5.88 -5.90
CA ILE A 310 13.34 5.08 -5.66
C ILE A 310 12.33 5.28 -6.79
N ASP A 311 11.15 4.64 -6.70
CA ASP A 311 10.09 4.76 -7.70
C ASP A 311 9.79 6.23 -8.03
N PRO A 312 9.93 6.66 -9.29
CA PRO A 312 9.80 8.07 -9.63
C PRO A 312 8.35 8.60 -9.61
N LEU A 313 7.34 7.73 -9.63
CA LEU A 313 5.93 8.13 -9.67
C LEU A 313 5.21 7.95 -8.34
N GLY A 314 5.49 6.84 -7.64
CA GLY A 314 4.97 6.58 -6.29
C GLY A 314 3.49 6.23 -6.19
N TYR A 315 2.82 5.92 -7.28
CA TYR A 315 1.36 5.75 -7.28
C TYR A 315 0.87 4.60 -6.40
N GLY A 316 1.59 3.46 -6.38
CA GLY A 316 1.10 2.24 -5.75
C GLY A 316 1.15 2.22 -4.22
N TYR A 317 2.07 2.96 -3.60
CA TYR A 317 2.37 2.81 -2.17
C TYR A 317 2.20 4.08 -1.34
N ILE A 318 2.46 5.23 -1.95
CA ILE A 318 2.53 6.51 -1.23
C ILE A 318 1.23 6.93 -0.58
N PRO A 319 0.06 6.75 -1.23
CA PRO A 319 -1.20 7.13 -0.59
C PRO A 319 -1.45 6.38 0.72
N PHE A 320 -0.97 5.13 0.82
CA PHE A 320 -1.17 4.29 2.00
C PHE A 320 -0.20 4.62 3.13
N GLY A 321 1.07 4.90 2.82
CA GLY A 321 2.05 5.30 3.84
C GLY A 321 1.70 6.65 4.48
N TYR A 322 1.44 7.66 3.66
CA TYR A 322 1.00 8.97 4.15
C TYR A 322 -0.37 8.88 4.84
N GLY A 323 -1.31 8.09 4.29
CA GLY A 323 -2.63 7.84 4.86
C GLY A 323 -2.58 7.17 6.23
N ALA A 324 -1.64 6.25 6.47
CA ALA A 324 -1.43 5.65 7.79
C ALA A 324 -1.06 6.72 8.83
N GLY A 325 -0.16 7.63 8.46
CA GLY A 325 0.16 8.80 9.29
C GLY A 325 -1.04 9.71 9.53
N GLN A 326 -1.88 9.93 8.52
CA GLN A 326 -3.10 10.75 8.66
C GLN A 326 -4.12 10.12 9.60
N VAL A 327 -4.33 8.80 9.54
CA VAL A 327 -5.22 8.09 10.48
C VAL A 327 -4.69 8.24 11.90
N LEU A 328 -3.39 8.01 12.10
CA LEU A 328 -2.75 8.14 13.40
C LEU A 328 -2.88 9.56 13.96
N ALA A 329 -2.59 10.58 13.14
CA ALA A 329 -2.71 11.98 13.54
C ALA A 329 -4.13 12.37 13.93
N GLN A 330 -5.13 11.97 13.13
CA GLN A 330 -6.53 12.26 13.42
C GLN A 330 -7.00 11.55 14.69
N ALA A 331 -6.51 10.34 14.97
CA ALA A 331 -6.84 9.64 16.21
C ALA A 331 -6.23 10.33 17.44
N VAL A 332 -4.97 10.73 17.38
CA VAL A 332 -4.28 11.48 18.45
C VAL A 332 -4.95 12.82 18.71
N GLU A 333 -5.24 13.59 17.66
CA GLU A 333 -5.88 14.90 17.79
C GLU A 333 -7.35 14.78 18.22
N GLY A 334 -8.06 13.76 17.78
CA GLY A 334 -9.45 13.53 18.16
C GLY A 334 -9.62 13.11 19.61
N THR A 335 -8.70 12.30 20.14
CA THR A 335 -8.70 11.83 21.53
C THR A 335 -7.97 12.78 22.49
N LYS A 336 -7.16 13.69 21.98
CA LYS A 336 -6.21 14.50 22.77
C LYS A 336 -5.32 13.64 23.66
N SER A 337 -4.92 12.46 23.19
CA SER A 337 -4.25 11.44 24.00
C SER A 337 -3.30 10.58 23.17
N LEU A 338 -2.30 9.98 23.84
CA LEU A 338 -1.43 8.93 23.31
C LEU A 338 -1.80 7.55 23.90
N ASP A 339 -2.87 7.48 24.65
CA ASP A 339 -3.38 6.24 25.23
C ASP A 339 -3.90 5.30 24.15
N HIS A 340 -3.34 4.09 24.09
CA HIS A 340 -3.61 3.14 23.01
C HIS A 340 -5.04 2.59 23.03
N ASP A 341 -5.72 2.52 24.18
CA ASP A 341 -7.12 2.11 24.26
C ASP A 341 -8.00 3.18 23.63
N LYS A 342 -7.80 4.45 24.03
CA LYS A 342 -8.55 5.57 23.48
C LYS A 342 -8.32 5.72 21.97
N LEU A 343 -7.08 5.50 21.50
CA LEU A 343 -6.77 5.55 20.07
C LEU A 343 -7.52 4.46 19.32
N ALA A 344 -7.52 3.22 19.79
CA ALA A 344 -8.21 2.11 19.15
C ALA A 344 -9.72 2.34 19.11
N ASP A 345 -10.32 2.73 20.24
CA ASP A 345 -11.76 3.05 20.32
C ASP A 345 -12.16 4.15 19.35
N TYR A 346 -11.32 5.20 19.28
CA TYR A 346 -11.56 6.30 18.34
C TYR A 346 -11.47 5.86 16.88
N ILE A 347 -10.48 5.02 16.54
CA ILE A 347 -10.30 4.53 15.17
C ILE A 347 -11.48 3.65 14.76
N HIS A 348 -11.99 2.79 15.63
CA HIS A 348 -13.19 1.99 15.36
C HIS A 348 -14.46 2.84 15.20
N ALA A 349 -14.59 3.92 15.95
CA ALA A 349 -15.81 4.73 15.97
C ALA A 349 -15.91 5.72 14.79
N ASN A 350 -14.80 6.15 14.20
CA ASN A 350 -14.76 7.28 13.28
C ASN A 350 -14.40 6.88 11.85
N ALA A 351 -14.66 7.79 10.92
CA ALA A 351 -14.14 7.78 9.56
C ALA A 351 -12.99 8.77 9.43
N PHE A 352 -12.05 8.49 8.55
CA PHE A 352 -10.83 9.25 8.36
C PHE A 352 -10.74 9.77 6.94
N GLN A 353 -10.50 11.06 6.77
CA GLN A 353 -10.19 11.65 5.48
C GLN A 353 -8.69 11.53 5.23
N THR A 354 -8.34 10.84 4.17
CA THR A 354 -6.93 10.61 3.82
C THR A 354 -6.66 10.87 2.34
N VAL A 355 -5.40 11.01 2.00
CA VAL A 355 -4.97 11.07 0.59
C VAL A 355 -5.26 9.77 -0.18
N ALA A 356 -5.50 8.67 0.53
CA ALA A 356 -6.00 7.44 -0.07
C ALA A 356 -7.54 7.43 -0.20
N GLY A 357 -8.21 8.52 0.15
CA GLY A 357 -9.68 8.69 0.23
C GLY A 357 -10.22 8.46 1.64
N ASP A 358 -11.53 8.47 1.75
CA ASP A 358 -12.20 8.25 3.03
C ASP A 358 -12.08 6.78 3.45
N ILE A 359 -11.65 6.57 4.70
CA ILE A 359 -11.45 5.25 5.30
C ILE A 359 -12.29 5.14 6.55
N ARG A 360 -13.02 4.03 6.67
CA ARG A 360 -13.64 3.58 7.90
C ARG A 360 -13.20 2.15 8.16
N PHE A 361 -12.83 1.83 9.39
CA PHE A 361 -12.44 0.49 9.78
C PHE A 361 -13.62 -0.31 10.29
N GLY A 362 -13.68 -1.59 9.92
CA GLY A 362 -14.62 -2.57 10.44
C GLY A 362 -14.23 -3.08 11.82
N LYS A 363 -15.00 -4.03 12.35
CA LYS A 363 -14.77 -4.61 13.68
C LYS A 363 -13.43 -5.35 13.79
N ASP A 364 -12.97 -5.88 12.68
CA ASP A 364 -11.69 -6.59 12.55
C ASP A 364 -10.50 -5.68 12.24
N GLY A 365 -10.72 -4.35 12.21
CA GLY A 365 -9.68 -3.38 11.87
C GLY A 365 -9.28 -3.34 10.40
N GLU A 366 -9.91 -4.14 9.54
CA GLU A 366 -9.82 -3.97 8.08
C GLU A 366 -10.74 -2.82 7.62
N TRP A 367 -10.61 -2.35 6.39
CA TRP A 367 -11.55 -1.33 5.87
C TRP A 367 -12.98 -1.89 5.90
N ALA A 368 -13.95 -1.05 6.24
CA ALA A 368 -15.36 -1.46 6.30
C ALA A 368 -15.96 -1.81 4.94
N LYS A 369 -15.32 -1.36 3.85
CA LYS A 369 -15.68 -1.71 2.48
C LYS A 369 -14.43 -1.94 1.65
N SER A 370 -14.46 -2.96 0.82
CA SER A 370 -13.41 -3.21 -0.16
C SER A 370 -13.33 -2.07 -1.19
N ARG A 371 -12.10 -1.70 -1.56
CA ARG A 371 -11.81 -0.80 -2.68
C ARG A 371 -10.58 -1.31 -3.43
N GLN A 372 -10.69 -2.52 -3.97
CA GLN A 372 -9.70 -3.07 -4.88
C GLN A 372 -10.06 -2.69 -6.32
N PHE A 373 -9.06 -2.60 -7.16
CA PHE A 373 -9.21 -2.34 -8.58
C PHE A 373 -8.66 -3.52 -9.37
N PHE A 374 -9.26 -3.76 -10.54
CA PHE A 374 -8.66 -4.62 -11.54
C PHE A 374 -8.47 -3.81 -12.81
N SER A 375 -7.23 -3.73 -13.25
CA SER A 375 -6.82 -2.97 -14.42
C SER A 375 -6.11 -3.84 -15.44
N GLN A 376 -6.06 -3.38 -16.69
CA GLN A 376 -5.31 -4.01 -17.76
C GLN A 376 -4.32 -3.02 -18.35
N PHE A 377 -3.09 -3.45 -18.55
CA PHE A 377 -2.15 -2.68 -19.37
C PHE A 377 -2.49 -2.84 -20.85
N GLN A 378 -2.60 -1.71 -21.55
CA GLN A 378 -2.98 -1.64 -22.96
C GLN A 378 -2.09 -0.64 -23.69
N ASN A 379 -1.73 -0.98 -24.93
CA ASN A 379 -1.03 -0.08 -25.86
C ASN A 379 0.30 0.48 -25.32
N ILE A 380 1.01 -0.27 -24.49
CA ILE A 380 2.37 0.08 -24.07
C ILE A 380 3.28 -0.25 -25.24
N THR A 381 4.05 0.75 -25.72
CA THR A 381 4.92 0.63 -26.91
C THR A 381 6.40 0.67 -26.57
N GLY A 382 6.77 1.02 -25.34
CA GLY A 382 8.16 1.11 -24.90
C GLY A 382 8.33 1.08 -23.37
N ASN A 383 9.50 1.50 -22.93
CA ASN A 383 9.94 1.44 -21.53
C ASN A 383 10.09 2.85 -20.92
N ASP A 384 9.60 3.89 -21.61
CA ASP A 384 9.74 5.27 -21.17
C ASP A 384 8.80 5.59 -20.00
N LEU A 385 9.31 6.36 -19.03
CA LEU A 385 8.58 6.77 -17.82
C LEU A 385 7.25 7.50 -18.14
N ASN A 386 7.22 8.27 -19.25
CA ASN A 386 6.04 9.08 -19.58
C ASN A 386 4.84 8.22 -19.95
N GLN A 387 5.04 7.01 -20.49
CA GLN A 387 3.95 6.07 -20.72
C GLN A 387 3.24 5.67 -19.42
N PHE A 388 3.95 5.63 -18.29
CA PHE A 388 3.38 5.28 -16.99
C PHE A 388 2.89 6.50 -16.20
N ARG A 389 3.19 7.72 -16.67
CA ARG A 389 2.52 8.96 -16.25
C ARG A 389 1.17 9.13 -16.94
N ASP A 390 1.07 8.65 -18.17
CA ASP A 390 -0.18 8.62 -18.91
C ASP A 390 -1.06 7.46 -18.39
N THR A 391 -2.11 7.83 -17.69
CA THR A 391 -3.03 6.86 -17.06
C THR A 391 -3.88 6.09 -18.06
N SER A 392 -3.89 6.47 -19.35
CA SER A 392 -4.64 5.78 -20.41
C SER A 392 -4.12 4.38 -20.71
N HIS A 393 -2.84 4.11 -20.45
CA HIS A 393 -2.23 2.79 -20.64
C HIS A 393 -2.56 1.77 -19.56
N GLN A 394 -3.12 2.22 -18.43
CA GLN A 394 -3.56 1.37 -17.32
C GLN A 394 -5.07 1.51 -17.14
N VAL A 395 -5.81 0.72 -17.91
CA VAL A 395 -7.27 0.81 -18.01
C VAL A 395 -7.92 0.10 -16.84
N ILE A 396 -8.66 0.84 -16.01
CA ILE A 396 -9.48 0.27 -14.93
C ILE A 396 -10.68 -0.43 -15.55
N LEU A 397 -10.81 -1.72 -15.28
CA LEU A 397 -11.90 -2.57 -15.78
C LEU A 397 -12.98 -2.78 -14.72
N TRP A 398 -12.59 -2.79 -13.44
CA TRP A 398 -13.46 -3.05 -12.29
C TRP A 398 -12.97 -2.25 -11.06
N PRO A 399 -13.85 -1.77 -10.16
CA PRO A 399 -15.31 -1.83 -10.22
C PRO A 399 -15.90 -0.81 -11.22
N ALA A 400 -17.17 -0.99 -11.56
CA ALA A 400 -17.86 -0.19 -12.59
C ALA A 400 -17.79 1.33 -12.36
N ASP A 401 -17.91 1.78 -11.11
CA ASP A 401 -17.85 3.21 -10.73
C ASP A 401 -16.51 3.91 -11.01
N TYR A 402 -15.46 3.13 -11.26
CA TYR A 402 -14.11 3.61 -11.57
C TYR A 402 -13.64 3.19 -12.96
N LYS A 403 -14.44 2.44 -13.70
CA LYS A 403 -14.09 1.92 -15.02
C LYS A 403 -13.66 3.05 -15.97
N THR A 404 -12.52 2.88 -16.64
CA THR A 404 -11.97 3.87 -17.59
C THR A 404 -11.93 3.39 -19.04
N GLY A 405 -12.22 2.11 -19.28
CA GLY A 405 -12.26 1.54 -20.63
C GLY A 405 -12.66 0.07 -20.63
N GLU A 406 -12.55 -0.58 -21.78
CA GLU A 406 -12.93 -1.97 -21.99
C GLU A 406 -11.71 -2.91 -21.97
N MET A 407 -11.94 -4.15 -21.55
CA MET A 407 -10.92 -5.18 -21.58
C MET A 407 -10.64 -5.65 -23.01
N ILE A 408 -9.38 -5.65 -23.40
CA ILE A 408 -8.97 -6.35 -24.63
C ILE A 408 -8.87 -7.84 -24.28
N TYR A 409 -9.70 -8.64 -24.93
CA TYR A 409 -9.84 -10.08 -24.68
C TYR A 409 -9.82 -10.86 -26.00
N PRO A 410 -9.22 -12.04 -26.07
CA PRO A 410 -8.43 -12.72 -25.05
C PRO A 410 -7.02 -12.11 -24.87
N TYR A 411 -6.29 -12.57 -23.82
CA TYR A 411 -4.91 -12.16 -23.55
C TYR A 411 -3.98 -12.29 -24.76
N ASP A 412 -4.12 -13.39 -25.52
CA ASP A 412 -3.35 -13.61 -26.75
C ASP A 412 -3.51 -12.50 -27.81
N LYS A 413 -4.67 -11.85 -27.86
CA LYS A 413 -4.92 -10.69 -28.71
C LYS A 413 -4.31 -9.43 -28.09
N ALA A 414 -4.52 -9.23 -26.79
CA ALA A 414 -4.09 -8.04 -26.08
C ALA A 414 -2.56 -7.88 -26.04
N LYS A 415 -1.81 -8.98 -25.87
CA LYS A 415 -0.34 -8.95 -25.77
C LYS A 415 0.37 -8.57 -27.08
N LYS A 416 -0.30 -8.71 -28.22
CA LYS A 416 0.27 -8.38 -29.54
C LYS A 416 0.23 -6.90 -29.88
N GLY A 417 -0.47 -6.09 -29.06
CA GLY A 417 -0.82 -4.73 -29.41
C GLY A 417 -1.84 -4.71 -30.58
N MET A 418 -2.83 -3.82 -30.51
CA MET A 418 -3.68 -3.58 -31.67
C MET A 418 -3.07 -2.49 -32.55
#